data_addc894720d488bde7c6789cb992943c
#
_entry.id   addc894720d488bde7c6789cb992943c
#
_cell.length_a   1.000
_cell.length_b   1.000
_cell.length_c   1.000
_cell.angle_alpha   90.00
_cell.angle_beta   90.00
_cell.angle_gamma   90.00
#
_symmetry.space_group_name_H-M   'P 1'
#
loop_
_entity.id
_entity.type
_entity.pdbx_description
1 polymer ?
#
loop_
_entity_poly.entity_id
_entity_poly.type
_entity_poly.pdbx_seq_one_letter_code
_entity_poly.pdbx_strand_id
1 'polypeptide(L)'
;EIADSAYSPQGRTGEEILDEAERLIFQIAEARPKSGGPVMINDILVKAIDRIDTLFNSGDAITGLSTGFTDLDAQTSGLQPADLVIVAGRPSMGKTTFAMNLVENAVLRSDKAIVVYSLEMPADSIVMRMLASLGRIDQTKVRAGRLDDDDWPRLTSAVNLLNDRKLFIDDTAGISPSEVRARTRRLAREHGGIGMIMVGYLQLMQI
;
A
#
# COMPACT_ATOMS: atom_id res chain seq x y z
N GLU A 1 -7.56 14.67 -30.46
CA GLU A 1 -6.98 13.30 -30.41
C GLU A 1 -7.94 12.31 -29.74
N ILE A 2 -8.34 12.44 -28.46
CA ILE A 2 -9.26 11.49 -27.79
C ILE A 2 -10.58 11.37 -28.53
N ALA A 3 -11.21 12.50 -28.88
CA ALA A 3 -12.47 12.51 -29.63
C ALA A 3 -12.28 11.92 -31.05
N ASP A 4 -11.18 12.24 -31.73
CA ASP A 4 -10.89 11.71 -33.07
C ASP A 4 -10.68 10.18 -33.04
N SER A 5 -10.00 9.67 -32.02
CA SER A 5 -9.81 8.24 -31.81
C SER A 5 -11.13 7.51 -31.54
N ALA A 6 -12.06 8.15 -30.82
CA ALA A 6 -13.38 7.58 -30.55
C ALA A 6 -14.28 7.52 -31.81
N TYR A 7 -14.19 8.56 -32.68
CA TYR A 7 -14.98 8.60 -33.93
C TYR A 7 -14.36 7.81 -35.07
N SER A 8 -13.04 7.57 -35.04
CA SER A 8 -12.31 6.84 -36.09
C SER A 8 -11.42 5.76 -35.46
N PRO A 9 -12.01 4.63 -35.02
CA PRO A 9 -11.30 3.64 -34.21
C PRO A 9 -10.18 2.89 -34.94
N GLN A 10 -10.16 2.92 -36.30
CA GLN A 10 -9.10 2.31 -37.12
C GLN A 10 -8.81 0.83 -36.80
N GLY A 11 -9.84 0.07 -36.44
CA GLY A 11 -9.71 -1.34 -36.06
C GLY A 11 -9.34 -1.62 -34.59
N ARG A 12 -9.21 -0.59 -33.78
CA ARG A 12 -8.97 -0.73 -32.32
C ARG A 12 -10.26 -1.07 -31.58
N THR A 13 -10.15 -1.85 -30.52
CA THR A 13 -11.28 -2.19 -29.65
C THR A 13 -11.69 -1.00 -28.76
N GLY A 14 -12.90 -1.05 -28.21
CA GLY A 14 -13.38 -0.04 -27.27
C GLY A 14 -12.48 0.10 -26.02
N GLU A 15 -11.92 -1.03 -25.53
CA GLU A 15 -10.97 -1.05 -24.41
C GLU A 15 -9.67 -0.33 -24.77
N GLU A 16 -9.07 -0.61 -25.93
CA GLU A 16 -7.85 0.06 -26.38
C GLU A 16 -8.01 1.57 -26.55
N ILE A 17 -9.20 2.02 -26.98
CA ILE A 17 -9.51 3.45 -27.10
C ILE A 17 -9.67 4.08 -25.71
N LEU A 18 -10.26 3.37 -24.75
CA LEU A 18 -10.40 3.81 -23.38
C LEU A 18 -9.04 3.95 -22.67
N ASP A 19 -8.18 2.96 -22.81
CA ASP A 19 -6.83 2.96 -22.28
C ASP A 19 -6.00 4.11 -22.85
N GLU A 20 -6.09 4.34 -24.15
CA GLU A 20 -5.42 5.46 -24.81
C GLU A 20 -5.97 6.82 -24.32
N ALA A 21 -7.28 6.93 -24.16
CA ALA A 21 -7.90 8.14 -23.60
C ALA A 21 -7.44 8.40 -22.14
N GLU A 22 -7.42 7.38 -21.31
CA GLU A 22 -6.91 7.47 -19.94
C GLU A 22 -5.44 7.91 -19.93
N ARG A 23 -4.62 7.31 -20.79
CA ARG A 23 -3.21 7.66 -20.95
C ARG A 23 -3.01 9.13 -21.33
N LEU A 24 -3.76 9.62 -22.33
CA LEU A 24 -3.68 11.00 -22.80
C LEU A 24 -4.16 12.01 -21.74
N ILE A 25 -5.26 11.70 -21.03
CA ILE A 25 -5.74 12.53 -19.91
C ILE A 25 -4.71 12.57 -18.80
N PHE A 26 -4.06 11.44 -18.53
CA PHE A 26 -3.00 11.34 -17.53
C PHE A 26 -1.78 12.19 -17.90
N GLN A 27 -1.35 12.17 -19.17
CA GLN A 27 -0.27 13.00 -19.67
C GLN A 27 -0.59 14.50 -19.52
N ILE A 28 -1.83 14.91 -19.81
CA ILE A 28 -2.28 16.30 -19.61
C ILE A 28 -2.25 16.67 -18.12
N ALA A 29 -2.65 15.76 -17.24
CA ALA A 29 -2.61 15.99 -15.79
C ALA A 29 -1.18 16.09 -15.24
N GLU A 30 -0.22 15.36 -15.83
CA GLU A 30 1.20 15.44 -15.49
C GLU A 30 1.91 16.63 -16.09
N ALA A 31 1.52 17.07 -17.28
CA ALA A 31 2.06 18.26 -17.96
C ALA A 31 1.63 19.58 -17.29
N ARG A 32 0.65 19.56 -16.38
CA ARG A 32 0.39 20.73 -15.54
C ARG A 32 1.63 20.99 -14.69
N PRO A 33 2.18 22.23 -14.71
CA PRO A 33 3.29 22.56 -13.83
C PRO A 33 2.87 22.21 -12.42
N LYS A 34 3.56 21.23 -11.80
CA LYS A 34 3.41 20.95 -10.38
C LYS A 34 3.60 22.28 -9.69
N SER A 35 2.62 22.75 -8.94
CA SER A 35 2.77 23.86 -8.02
C SER A 35 3.88 23.48 -7.04
N GLY A 36 5.13 23.92 -7.32
CA GLY A 36 6.30 23.51 -6.59
C GLY A 36 7.56 23.77 -7.43
N GLY A 37 7.89 25.03 -7.63
CA GLY A 37 9.23 25.44 -8.09
C GLY A 37 10.23 25.44 -6.93
N PRO A 38 11.50 25.81 -7.18
CA PRO A 38 12.48 26.02 -6.11
C PRO A 38 11.95 27.00 -5.07
N VAL A 39 11.98 26.62 -3.82
CA VAL A 39 11.54 27.45 -2.68
C VAL A 39 12.78 27.98 -1.96
N MET A 40 12.73 29.24 -1.53
CA MET A 40 13.85 29.83 -0.79
C MET A 40 14.06 29.09 0.54
N ILE A 41 15.32 28.85 0.91
CA ILE A 41 15.68 28.08 2.09
C ILE A 41 15.05 28.65 3.37
N ASN A 42 14.91 29.96 3.48
CA ASN A 42 14.30 30.59 4.65
C ASN A 42 12.86 30.14 4.91
N ASP A 43 12.06 29.98 3.85
CA ASP A 43 10.67 29.52 3.97
C ASP A 43 10.58 28.04 4.39
N ILE A 44 11.62 27.27 4.03
CA ILE A 44 11.74 25.87 4.41
C ILE A 44 12.21 25.74 5.86
N LEU A 45 13.17 26.60 6.29
CA LEU A 45 13.70 26.62 7.64
C LEU A 45 12.61 26.88 8.68
N VAL A 46 11.74 27.85 8.45
CA VAL A 46 10.62 28.13 9.38
C VAL A 46 9.76 26.88 9.56
N LYS A 47 9.35 26.23 8.47
CA LYS A 47 8.55 25.01 8.50
C LYS A 47 9.29 23.84 9.18
N ALA A 48 10.60 23.74 9.00
CA ALA A 48 11.41 22.71 9.63
C ALA A 48 11.49 22.91 11.14
N ILE A 49 11.67 24.15 11.60
CA ILE A 49 11.70 24.49 13.03
C ILE A 49 10.33 24.19 13.66
N ASP A 50 9.24 24.63 13.06
CA ASP A 50 7.89 24.38 13.54
C ASP A 50 7.60 22.86 13.65
N ARG A 51 8.10 22.08 12.68
CA ARG A 51 7.98 20.63 12.71
C ARG A 51 8.79 20.01 13.85
N ILE A 52 10.03 20.47 14.06
CA ILE A 52 10.88 20.01 15.18
C ILE A 52 10.22 20.31 16.52
N ASP A 53 9.70 21.53 16.69
CA ASP A 53 9.01 21.94 17.91
C ASP A 53 7.76 21.09 18.17
N THR A 54 6.97 20.82 17.14
CA THR A 54 5.80 19.93 17.22
C THR A 54 6.21 18.52 17.67
N LEU A 55 7.27 17.95 17.07
CA LEU A 55 7.80 16.63 17.43
C LEU A 55 8.37 16.60 18.84
N PHE A 56 9.05 17.64 19.24
CA PHE A 56 9.58 17.77 20.61
C PHE A 56 8.45 17.77 21.66
N ASN A 57 7.38 18.51 21.38
CA ASN A 57 6.24 18.63 22.28
C ASN A 57 5.31 17.39 22.26
N SER A 58 5.27 16.61 21.20
CA SER A 58 4.47 15.38 21.14
C SER A 58 5.03 14.26 22.03
N GLY A 59 6.35 14.24 22.27
CA GLY A 59 7.01 13.21 23.06
C GLY A 59 7.00 11.81 22.41
N ASP A 60 6.44 11.68 21.21
CA ASP A 60 6.36 10.42 20.49
C ASP A 60 7.71 10.08 19.85
N ALA A 61 8.29 8.95 20.21
CA ALA A 61 9.52 8.45 19.59
C ALA A 61 9.29 8.00 18.13
N ILE A 62 8.06 7.71 17.74
CA ILE A 62 7.68 7.24 16.41
C ILE A 62 6.91 8.35 15.71
N THR A 63 7.53 8.99 14.74
CA THR A 63 6.96 10.13 13.98
C THR A 63 6.29 9.70 12.68
N GLY A 64 6.61 8.50 12.21
CA GLY A 64 6.04 7.87 11.02
C GLY A 64 5.03 6.79 11.34
N LEU A 65 4.72 5.95 10.34
CA LEU A 65 3.89 4.76 10.51
C LEU A 65 4.70 3.68 11.23
N SER A 66 4.26 3.26 12.42
CA SER A 66 4.94 2.20 13.19
C SER A 66 4.98 0.89 12.39
N THR A 67 6.15 0.28 12.35
CA THR A 67 6.36 -1.03 11.74
C THR A 67 5.87 -2.17 12.62
N GLY A 68 5.74 -1.92 13.93
CA GLY A 68 5.46 -2.92 14.95
C GLY A 68 6.68 -3.71 15.43
N PHE A 69 7.85 -3.45 14.85
CA PHE A 69 9.14 -4.00 15.29
C PHE A 69 9.89 -2.92 16.05
N THR A 70 10.02 -3.12 17.36
CA THR A 70 10.54 -2.11 18.30
C THR A 70 11.91 -1.58 17.89
N ASP A 71 12.83 -2.50 17.54
CA ASP A 71 14.21 -2.12 17.18
C ASP A 71 14.25 -1.36 15.83
N LEU A 72 13.39 -1.74 14.89
CA LEU A 72 13.28 -1.06 13.60
C LEU A 72 12.67 0.33 13.80
N ASP A 73 11.60 0.42 14.57
CA ASP A 73 10.96 1.70 14.89
C ASP A 73 11.91 2.65 15.65
N ALA A 74 12.73 2.11 16.56
CA ALA A 74 13.74 2.90 17.27
C ALA A 74 14.82 3.48 16.33
N GLN A 75 15.18 2.76 15.26
CA GLN A 75 16.19 3.20 14.29
C GLN A 75 15.64 4.14 13.23
N THR A 76 14.36 3.96 12.83
CA THR A 76 13.74 4.69 11.70
C THR A 76 12.75 5.76 12.14
N SER A 77 12.35 5.76 13.41
CA SER A 77 11.20 6.51 13.94
C SER A 77 9.89 6.18 13.19
N GLY A 78 9.77 4.94 12.71
CA GLY A 78 8.69 4.46 11.85
C GLY A 78 8.89 4.82 10.37
N LEU A 79 8.00 4.31 9.51
CA LEU A 79 8.02 4.57 8.07
C LEU A 79 7.54 6.00 7.80
N GLN A 80 8.38 6.83 7.22
CA GLN A 80 8.06 8.23 6.99
C GLN A 80 7.20 8.42 5.73
N PRO A 81 6.35 9.47 5.67
CA PRO A 81 5.60 9.81 4.48
C PRO A 81 6.53 10.07 3.27
N ALA A 82 6.16 9.53 2.12
CA ALA A 82 6.88 9.62 0.85
C ALA A 82 8.19 8.81 0.77
N ASP A 83 8.53 8.01 1.79
CA ASP A 83 9.67 7.10 1.70
C ASP A 83 9.39 5.92 0.78
N LEU A 84 10.41 5.50 0.06
CA LEU A 84 10.47 4.24 -0.67
C LEU A 84 11.33 3.26 0.11
N VAL A 85 10.68 2.25 0.69
CA VAL A 85 11.35 1.20 1.46
C VAL A 85 11.44 -0.07 0.63
N ILE A 86 12.65 -0.57 0.41
CA ILE A 86 12.90 -1.79 -0.38
C ILE A 86 13.32 -2.92 0.55
N VAL A 87 12.51 -3.99 0.57
CA VAL A 87 12.82 -5.22 1.28
C VAL A 87 13.39 -6.23 0.27
N ALA A 88 14.70 -6.47 0.35
CA ALA A 88 15.40 -7.40 -0.53
C ALA A 88 15.87 -8.64 0.23
N GLY A 89 15.95 -9.76 -0.47
CA GLY A 89 16.43 -11.03 0.08
C GLY A 89 16.32 -12.15 -0.94
N ARG A 90 17.05 -13.25 -0.71
CA ARG A 90 16.96 -14.45 -1.56
C ARG A 90 15.56 -15.09 -1.47
N PRO A 91 15.18 -15.94 -2.43
CA PRO A 91 13.94 -16.71 -2.33
C PRO A 91 13.85 -17.47 -0.99
N SER A 92 12.65 -17.62 -0.48
CA SER A 92 12.35 -18.33 0.80
C SER A 92 12.96 -17.72 2.07
N MET A 93 13.51 -16.51 2.03
CA MET A 93 14.05 -15.82 3.21
C MET A 93 12.98 -15.04 4.01
N GLY A 94 11.71 -15.19 3.68
CA GLY A 94 10.61 -14.57 4.43
C GLY A 94 10.30 -13.12 4.06
N LYS A 95 10.73 -12.60 2.90
CA LYS A 95 10.43 -11.23 2.44
C LYS A 95 8.94 -10.90 2.51
N THR A 96 8.11 -11.74 1.90
CA THR A 96 6.65 -11.53 1.87
C THR A 96 6.05 -11.61 3.27
N THR A 97 6.54 -12.52 4.12
CA THR A 97 6.08 -12.64 5.51
C THR A 97 6.40 -11.36 6.30
N PHE A 98 7.62 -10.86 6.17
CA PHE A 98 8.02 -9.61 6.82
C PHE A 98 7.19 -8.42 6.33
N ALA A 99 7.04 -8.26 4.99
CA ALA A 99 6.23 -7.20 4.42
C ALA A 99 4.75 -7.28 4.86
N MET A 100 4.19 -8.49 4.95
CA MET A 100 2.82 -8.68 5.44
C MET A 100 2.69 -8.36 6.92
N ASN A 101 3.70 -8.64 7.76
CA ASN A 101 3.69 -8.23 9.15
C ASN A 101 3.72 -6.69 9.29
N LEU A 102 4.44 -5.98 8.41
CA LEU A 102 4.36 -4.51 8.33
C LEU A 102 2.95 -4.05 7.96
N VAL A 103 2.31 -4.71 6.98
CA VAL A 103 0.92 -4.43 6.60
C VAL A 103 -0.04 -4.67 7.76
N GLU A 104 0.05 -5.81 8.45
CA GLU A 104 -0.78 -6.13 9.62
C GLU A 104 -0.66 -5.05 10.70
N ASN A 105 0.55 -4.67 11.06
CA ASN A 105 0.79 -3.62 12.05
C ASN A 105 0.25 -2.25 11.59
N ALA A 106 0.45 -1.91 10.32
CA ALA A 106 -0.06 -0.67 9.73
C ALA A 106 -1.60 -0.61 9.74
N VAL A 107 -2.27 -1.69 9.37
CA VAL A 107 -3.74 -1.81 9.36
C VAL A 107 -4.34 -1.65 10.76
N LEU A 108 -3.68 -2.22 11.76
CA LEU A 108 -4.18 -2.17 13.13
C LEU A 108 -3.96 -0.83 13.82
N ARG A 109 -2.97 -0.04 13.39
CA ARG A 109 -2.54 1.20 14.05
C ARG A 109 -2.86 2.48 13.28
N SER A 110 -3.24 2.38 12.00
CA SER A 110 -3.53 3.54 11.16
C SER A 110 -5.00 3.62 10.80
N ASP A 111 -5.55 4.83 10.80
CA ASP A 111 -6.88 5.12 10.28
C ASP A 111 -6.91 5.37 8.77
N LYS A 112 -5.72 5.48 8.15
CA LYS A 112 -5.57 5.65 6.71
C LYS A 112 -5.68 4.32 5.98
N ALA A 113 -6.02 4.37 4.71
CA ALA A 113 -6.09 3.20 3.86
C ALA A 113 -4.70 2.58 3.65
N ILE A 114 -4.62 1.26 3.75
CA ILE A 114 -3.43 0.46 3.44
C ILE A 114 -3.74 -0.34 2.17
N VAL A 115 -2.85 -0.31 1.20
CA VAL A 115 -3.04 -0.95 -0.10
C VAL A 115 -1.94 -1.98 -0.34
N VAL A 116 -2.34 -3.19 -0.73
CA VAL A 116 -1.43 -4.29 -1.06
C VAL A 116 -1.65 -4.67 -2.52
N TYR A 117 -0.62 -4.52 -3.34
CA TYR A 117 -0.56 -5.05 -4.69
C TYR A 117 0.23 -6.37 -4.67
N SER A 118 -0.47 -7.49 -4.77
CA SER A 118 0.12 -8.82 -4.72
C SER A 118 0.18 -9.42 -6.12
N LEU A 119 1.36 -9.43 -6.70
CA LEU A 119 1.56 -9.89 -8.08
C LEU A 119 1.90 -11.38 -8.17
N GLU A 120 2.15 -12.03 -7.04
CA GLU A 120 2.51 -13.45 -6.95
C GLU A 120 1.41 -14.28 -6.28
N MET A 121 0.77 -13.74 -5.25
CA MET A 121 -0.17 -14.49 -4.42
C MET A 121 -1.59 -13.98 -4.59
N PRO A 122 -2.59 -14.88 -4.69
CA PRO A 122 -4.01 -14.49 -4.67
C PRO A 122 -4.39 -13.81 -3.36
N ALA A 123 -5.39 -12.92 -3.42
CA ALA A 123 -5.86 -12.14 -2.28
C ALA A 123 -6.35 -13.01 -1.12
N ASP A 124 -7.06 -14.11 -1.42
CA ASP A 124 -7.53 -15.07 -0.43
C ASP A 124 -6.38 -15.73 0.35
N SER A 125 -5.28 -16.08 -0.31
CA SER A 125 -4.08 -16.63 0.32
C SER A 125 -3.42 -15.65 1.28
N ILE A 126 -3.44 -14.35 0.94
CA ILE A 126 -2.93 -13.28 1.81
C ILE A 126 -3.81 -13.15 3.03
N VAL A 127 -5.13 -13.09 2.86
CA VAL A 127 -6.08 -12.99 3.97
C VAL A 127 -5.97 -14.19 4.90
N MET A 128 -5.90 -15.41 4.37
CA MET A 128 -5.70 -16.61 5.20
C MET A 128 -4.40 -16.55 6.00
N ARG A 129 -3.33 -16.02 5.42
CA ARG A 129 -2.06 -15.84 6.13
C ARG A 129 -2.18 -14.80 7.24
N MET A 130 -2.84 -13.68 6.99
CA MET A 130 -3.08 -12.65 8.01
C MET A 130 -3.94 -13.18 9.16
N LEU A 131 -4.99 -13.94 8.87
CA LEU A 131 -5.84 -14.57 9.89
C LEU A 131 -5.05 -15.57 10.74
N ALA A 132 -4.20 -16.39 10.11
CA ALA A 132 -3.32 -17.31 10.82
C ALA A 132 -2.34 -16.58 11.74
N SER A 133 -1.73 -15.50 11.24
CA SER A 133 -0.78 -14.64 11.98
C SER A 133 -1.45 -13.98 13.18
N LEU A 134 -2.53 -13.23 12.96
CA LEU A 134 -3.26 -12.48 13.98
C LEU A 134 -3.92 -13.41 15.02
N GLY A 135 -4.48 -14.54 14.55
CA GLY A 135 -5.09 -15.56 15.43
C GLY A 135 -4.06 -16.44 16.13
N ARG A 136 -2.76 -16.34 15.77
CA ARG A 136 -1.71 -17.25 16.24
C ARG A 136 -2.07 -18.72 16.04
N ILE A 137 -2.59 -19.02 14.85
CA ILE A 137 -3.00 -20.35 14.42
C ILE A 137 -1.97 -20.85 13.41
N ASP A 138 -1.68 -22.17 13.45
CA ASP A 138 -0.82 -22.76 12.44
C ASP A 138 -1.40 -22.56 11.04
N GLN A 139 -0.63 -21.91 10.16
CA GLN A 139 -1.03 -21.62 8.80
C GLN A 139 -1.41 -22.88 8.01
N THR A 140 -0.80 -24.02 8.32
CA THR A 140 -1.10 -25.31 7.69
C THR A 140 -2.52 -25.77 8.04
N LYS A 141 -2.95 -25.59 9.29
CA LYS A 141 -4.31 -25.88 9.73
C LYS A 141 -5.33 -24.99 9.02
N VAL A 142 -5.08 -23.67 8.97
CA VAL A 142 -5.96 -22.71 8.28
C VAL A 142 -6.11 -23.09 6.80
N ARG A 143 -4.99 -23.35 6.13
CA ARG A 143 -4.96 -23.72 4.70
C ARG A 143 -5.66 -25.05 4.40
N ALA A 144 -5.57 -26.02 5.31
CA ALA A 144 -6.18 -27.33 5.16
C ALA A 144 -7.63 -27.39 5.67
N GLY A 145 -8.13 -26.32 6.29
CA GLY A 145 -9.45 -26.30 6.92
C GLY A 145 -9.54 -27.23 8.14
N ARG A 146 -8.41 -27.56 8.77
CA ARG A 146 -8.32 -28.49 9.90
C ARG A 146 -8.08 -27.74 11.21
N LEU A 147 -9.08 -26.94 11.60
CA LEU A 147 -9.05 -26.16 12.83
C LEU A 147 -9.56 -27.00 13.99
N ASP A 148 -8.89 -26.88 15.14
CA ASP A 148 -9.35 -27.45 16.40
C ASP A 148 -10.40 -26.52 17.05
N ASP A 149 -11.12 -26.99 18.03
CA ASP A 149 -12.17 -26.21 18.72
C ASP A 149 -11.60 -24.92 19.35
N ASP A 150 -10.37 -24.96 19.83
CA ASP A 150 -9.66 -23.79 20.39
C ASP A 150 -9.19 -22.77 19.33
N ASP A 151 -9.08 -23.17 18.07
CA ASP A 151 -8.65 -22.30 16.99
C ASP A 151 -9.79 -21.37 16.50
N TRP A 152 -11.05 -21.80 16.60
CA TRP A 152 -12.22 -21.04 16.15
C TRP A 152 -12.40 -19.69 16.85
N PRO A 153 -12.31 -19.59 18.19
CA PRO A 153 -12.37 -18.30 18.88
C PRO A 153 -11.24 -17.36 18.48
N ARG A 154 -10.03 -17.89 18.25
CA ARG A 154 -8.87 -17.12 17.81
C ARG A 154 -9.06 -16.59 16.39
N LEU A 155 -9.56 -17.43 15.49
CA LEU A 155 -9.90 -17.04 14.13
C LEU A 155 -10.96 -15.94 14.11
N THR A 156 -12.03 -16.09 14.90
CA THR A 156 -13.09 -15.09 15.04
C THR A 156 -12.53 -13.76 15.56
N SER A 157 -11.63 -13.81 16.55
CA SER A 157 -10.96 -12.62 17.06
C SER A 157 -10.11 -11.93 15.98
N ALA A 158 -9.37 -12.71 15.17
CA ALA A 158 -8.57 -12.17 14.06
C ALA A 158 -9.45 -11.52 12.97
N VAL A 159 -10.59 -12.13 12.64
CA VAL A 159 -11.58 -11.55 11.72
C VAL A 159 -12.10 -10.22 12.27
N ASN A 160 -12.47 -10.15 13.55
CA ASN A 160 -12.97 -8.94 14.18
C ASN A 160 -11.92 -7.82 14.22
N LEU A 161 -10.63 -8.16 14.35
CA LEU A 161 -9.54 -7.18 14.29
C LEU A 161 -9.39 -6.53 12.90
N LEU A 162 -9.68 -7.30 11.84
CA LEU A 162 -9.59 -6.82 10.46
C LEU A 162 -10.90 -6.22 9.94
N ASN A 163 -12.02 -6.56 10.57
CA ASN A 163 -13.31 -6.01 10.20
C ASN A 163 -13.28 -4.49 10.30
N ASP A 164 -13.91 -3.81 9.35
CA ASP A 164 -13.98 -2.35 9.25
C ASP A 164 -12.61 -1.63 9.07
N ARG A 165 -11.52 -2.38 8.88
CA ARG A 165 -10.22 -1.79 8.57
C ARG A 165 -10.11 -1.46 7.07
N LYS A 166 -9.46 -0.34 6.78
CA LYS A 166 -9.26 0.15 5.42
C LYS A 166 -8.07 -0.57 4.76
N LEU A 167 -8.18 -1.88 4.58
CA LEU A 167 -7.21 -2.70 3.87
C LEU A 167 -7.76 -3.06 2.49
N PHE A 168 -7.00 -2.76 1.45
CA PHE A 168 -7.32 -3.06 0.06
C PHE A 168 -6.25 -3.97 -0.51
N ILE A 169 -6.65 -5.09 -1.10
CA ILE A 169 -5.75 -6.06 -1.71
C ILE A 169 -6.13 -6.16 -3.18
N ASP A 170 -5.15 -5.98 -4.04
CA ASP A 170 -5.27 -6.10 -5.50
C ASP A 170 -4.27 -7.16 -5.96
N ASP A 171 -4.77 -8.26 -6.51
CA ASP A 171 -3.99 -9.39 -6.99
C ASP A 171 -3.99 -9.50 -8.52
N THR A 172 -4.25 -8.38 -9.20
CA THR A 172 -4.19 -8.30 -10.66
C THR A 172 -2.77 -8.61 -11.14
N ALA A 173 -2.62 -9.69 -11.90
CA ALA A 173 -1.34 -10.07 -12.47
C ALA A 173 -0.90 -9.08 -13.55
N GLY A 174 0.40 -8.78 -13.62
CA GLY A 174 0.98 -7.95 -14.66
C GLY A 174 0.55 -6.49 -14.64
N ILE A 175 0.07 -5.99 -13.50
CA ILE A 175 -0.31 -4.57 -13.36
C ILE A 175 0.87 -3.65 -13.65
N SER A 176 0.63 -2.58 -14.39
CA SER A 176 1.62 -1.56 -14.70
C SER A 176 1.79 -0.53 -13.56
N PRO A 177 2.94 0.16 -13.46
CA PRO A 177 3.11 1.27 -12.52
C PRO A 177 2.06 2.38 -12.68
N SER A 178 1.60 2.62 -13.91
CA SER A 178 0.57 3.60 -14.22
C SER A 178 -0.77 3.22 -13.62
N GLU A 179 -1.16 1.95 -13.72
CA GLU A 179 -2.40 1.42 -13.12
C GLU A 179 -2.33 1.43 -11.60
N VAL A 180 -1.20 0.98 -10.99
CA VAL A 180 -0.98 1.09 -9.54
C VAL A 180 -1.21 2.53 -9.08
N ARG A 181 -0.62 3.49 -9.79
CA ARG A 181 -0.78 4.91 -9.50
C ARG A 181 -2.22 5.39 -9.63
N ALA A 182 -2.91 5.00 -10.71
CA ALA A 182 -4.30 5.39 -10.96
C ALA A 182 -5.25 4.82 -9.89
N ARG A 183 -5.15 3.51 -9.60
CA ARG A 183 -5.97 2.82 -8.59
C ARG A 183 -5.71 3.38 -7.19
N THR A 184 -4.43 3.58 -6.82
CA THR A 184 -4.06 4.16 -5.52
C THR A 184 -4.58 5.58 -5.35
N ARG A 185 -4.50 6.43 -6.39
CA ARG A 185 -5.04 7.80 -6.33
C ARG A 185 -6.55 7.84 -6.18
N ARG A 186 -7.27 6.89 -6.78
CA ARG A 186 -8.70 6.76 -6.59
C ARG A 186 -9.01 6.42 -5.14
N LEU A 187 -8.39 5.38 -4.58
CA LEU A 187 -8.55 4.99 -3.18
C LEU A 187 -8.20 6.13 -2.21
N ALA A 188 -7.13 6.87 -2.50
CA ALA A 188 -6.72 8.01 -1.69
C ALA A 188 -7.81 9.11 -1.61
N ARG A 189 -8.51 9.37 -2.72
CA ARG A 189 -9.61 10.34 -2.76
C ARG A 189 -10.85 9.83 -2.01
N GLU A 190 -11.17 8.55 -2.16
CA GLU A 190 -12.35 7.93 -1.55
C GLU A 190 -12.21 7.77 -0.04
N HIS A 191 -10.97 7.53 0.46
CA HIS A 191 -10.72 7.16 1.86
C HIS A 191 -9.91 8.19 2.67
N GLY A 192 -9.68 9.38 2.11
CA GLY A 192 -9.02 10.47 2.83
C GLY A 192 -7.49 10.33 2.95
N GLY A 193 -6.88 9.58 2.05
CA GLY A 193 -5.43 9.39 1.98
C GLY A 193 -4.98 7.94 2.13
N ILE A 194 -3.70 7.71 1.83
CA ILE A 194 -3.05 6.39 1.94
C ILE A 194 -2.00 6.44 3.04
N GLY A 195 -2.00 5.42 3.91
CA GLY A 195 -0.99 5.24 4.95
C GLY A 195 0.24 4.49 4.44
N MET A 196 0.01 3.40 3.68
CA MET A 196 1.07 2.58 3.12
C MET A 196 0.62 1.90 1.84
N ILE A 197 1.55 1.71 0.92
CA ILE A 197 1.38 0.87 -0.26
C ILE A 197 2.45 -0.21 -0.20
N MET A 198 2.05 -1.48 -0.26
CA MET A 198 2.94 -2.63 -0.41
C MET A 198 2.81 -3.19 -1.81
N VAL A 199 3.94 -3.45 -2.47
CA VAL A 199 3.98 -4.09 -3.79
C VAL A 199 4.89 -5.31 -3.74
N GLY A 200 4.41 -6.46 -4.11
CA GLY A 200 5.19 -7.69 -4.11
C GLY A 200 4.86 -8.60 -5.29
N TYR A 201 5.80 -8.87 -6.21
CA TYR A 201 7.15 -8.32 -6.32
C TYR A 201 7.23 -7.32 -7.49
N LEU A 202 8.07 -6.30 -7.38
CA LEU A 202 8.24 -5.30 -8.45
C LEU A 202 8.62 -5.90 -9.81
N GLN A 203 9.37 -7.03 -9.81
CA GLN A 203 9.80 -7.72 -11.03
C GLN A 203 8.66 -8.33 -11.84
N LEU A 204 7.48 -8.49 -11.25
CA LEU A 204 6.29 -9.04 -11.90
C LEU A 204 5.39 -7.95 -12.51
N MET A 205 5.75 -6.68 -12.35
CA MET A 205 5.05 -5.59 -13.00
C MET A 205 5.35 -5.58 -14.50
N GLN A 206 4.36 -5.22 -15.30
CA GLN A 206 4.54 -4.97 -16.74
C GLN A 206 4.86 -3.50 -16.97
N ILE A 207 5.78 -3.23 -17.91
CA ILE A 207 6.20 -1.88 -18.32
C ILE A 207 5.63 -1.59 -19.70
#